data_2527e18ddbdbbad9bb4bedfa2288a9a2
#
_entry.id   2527e18ddbdbbad9bb4bedfa2288a9a2
#
_cell.length_a   1.000
_cell.length_b   1.000
_cell.length_c   1.000
_cell.angle_alpha   90.00
_cell.angle_beta   90.00
_cell.angle_gamma   90.00
#
_symmetry.space_group_name_H-M   'P 1'
#
loop_
_entity.id
_entity.type
_entity.pdbx_description
1 polymer ?
#
loop_
_entity_poly.entity_id
_entity_poly.type
_entity_poly.pdbx_seq_one_letter_code
_entity_poly.pdbx_strand_id
1 'polypeptide(L)'
;MKRGTTDLCLVLAVDKPSGMTSHDVVSRARRIFGEKRIGHTGTLDPLASGVLPLCVGPATRLDQFLTGHDKSYVVSVVFGAATDTDDCDGEVIRTGVVPDEVFDPFFASVFVGGLVGKSKQLPPVYSAIKVGGTKACDAARKGRVIDLAPRDIEVYSAEL
;
A
#
# COMPACT_ATOMS: atom_id res chain seq x y z
N MET A 1 -15.72 -28.21 -5.28
CA MET A 1 -15.12 -27.56 -4.08
C MET A 1 -16.25 -26.90 -3.31
N LYS A 2 -16.49 -27.26 -2.04
CA LYS A 2 -17.44 -26.53 -1.19
C LYS A 2 -16.92 -25.09 -1.02
N ARG A 3 -17.67 -24.12 -1.51
CA ARG A 3 -17.34 -22.69 -1.47
C ARG A 3 -17.79 -22.12 -0.12
N GLY A 4 -16.84 -21.97 0.80
CA GLY A 4 -17.11 -21.45 2.13
C GLY A 4 -17.60 -22.51 3.11
N THR A 5 -17.41 -22.27 4.39
CA THR A 5 -17.84 -23.14 5.48
C THR A 5 -18.93 -22.49 6.33
N THR A 6 -19.24 -21.21 6.05
CA THR A 6 -20.21 -20.40 6.79
C THR A 6 -21.17 -19.69 5.83
N ASP A 7 -22.28 -19.20 6.36
CA ASP A 7 -23.25 -18.35 5.63
C ASP A 7 -22.90 -16.85 5.75
N LEU A 8 -21.71 -16.52 6.25
CA LEU A 8 -21.27 -15.13 6.42
C LEU A 8 -21.06 -14.46 5.06
N CYS A 9 -21.68 -13.28 4.91
CA CYS A 9 -21.51 -12.41 3.74
C CYS A 9 -21.47 -10.96 4.23
N LEU A 10 -20.27 -10.42 4.44
CA LEU A 10 -20.10 -9.08 5.00
C LEU A 10 -18.76 -8.44 4.60
N VAL A 11 -18.70 -7.12 4.75
CA VAL A 11 -17.47 -6.33 4.63
C VAL A 11 -17.15 -5.76 6.02
N LEU A 12 -15.91 -5.89 6.44
CA LEU A 12 -15.40 -5.40 7.72
C LEU A 12 -14.30 -4.37 7.50
N ALA A 13 -14.35 -3.26 8.21
CA ALA A 13 -13.22 -2.37 8.38
C ALA A 13 -12.39 -2.85 9.59
N VAL A 14 -11.15 -3.23 9.34
CA VAL A 14 -10.23 -3.70 10.38
C VAL A 14 -9.09 -2.71 10.51
N ASP A 15 -8.80 -2.26 11.73
CA ASP A 15 -7.59 -1.50 12.02
C ASP A 15 -6.40 -2.45 12.02
N LYS A 16 -5.58 -2.39 10.96
CA LYS A 16 -4.38 -3.21 10.84
C LYS A 16 -3.25 -2.58 11.68
N PRO A 17 -2.71 -3.26 12.67
CA PRO A 17 -1.54 -2.75 13.38
C PRO A 17 -0.29 -2.78 12.50
N SER A 18 0.69 -1.94 12.81
CA SER A 18 2.04 -2.05 12.27
C SER A 18 2.69 -3.40 12.63
N GLY A 19 3.64 -3.85 11.83
CA GLY A 19 4.35 -5.12 12.02
C GLY A 19 3.63 -6.36 11.49
N MET A 20 2.45 -6.21 10.88
CA MET A 20 1.70 -7.30 10.25
C MET A 20 1.47 -7.04 8.77
N THR A 21 1.54 -8.09 7.95
CA THR A 21 1.09 -8.03 6.57
C THR A 21 -0.44 -8.00 6.49
N SER A 22 -0.98 -7.44 5.39
CA SER A 22 -2.43 -7.53 5.10
C SER A 22 -2.92 -8.99 5.04
N HIS A 23 -2.06 -9.91 4.60
CA HIS A 23 -2.39 -11.34 4.54
C HIS A 23 -2.45 -12.00 5.93
N ASP A 24 -1.66 -11.55 6.90
CA ASP A 24 -1.73 -12.03 8.28
C ASP A 24 -3.08 -11.69 8.92
N VAL A 25 -3.59 -10.48 8.64
CA VAL A 25 -4.94 -10.07 9.07
C VAL A 25 -6.01 -10.97 8.46
N VAL A 26 -5.93 -11.25 7.15
CA VAL A 26 -6.83 -12.21 6.48
C VAL A 26 -6.73 -13.59 7.12
N SER A 27 -5.53 -14.06 7.43
CA SER A 27 -5.30 -15.38 8.03
C SER A 27 -5.88 -15.48 9.45
N ARG A 28 -5.80 -14.39 10.23
CA ARG A 28 -6.47 -14.28 11.54
C ARG A 28 -7.97 -14.28 11.41
N ALA A 29 -8.50 -13.47 10.49
CA ALA A 29 -9.95 -13.41 10.22
C ALA A 29 -10.51 -14.77 9.81
N ARG A 30 -9.81 -15.53 8.95
CA ARG A 30 -10.19 -16.89 8.56
C ARG A 30 -10.33 -17.82 9.75
N ARG A 31 -9.43 -17.73 10.73
CA ARG A 31 -9.49 -18.54 11.96
C ARG A 31 -10.65 -18.12 12.87
N ILE A 32 -10.87 -16.81 13.04
CA ILE A 32 -11.92 -16.28 13.91
C ILE A 32 -13.30 -16.61 13.36
N PHE A 33 -13.54 -16.42 12.06
CA PHE A 33 -14.84 -16.64 11.43
C PHE A 33 -15.08 -18.08 10.96
N GLY A 34 -14.06 -18.94 10.98
CA GLY A 34 -14.17 -20.28 10.40
C GLY A 34 -14.43 -20.28 8.88
N GLU A 35 -14.21 -19.15 8.20
CA GLU A 35 -14.49 -18.95 6.77
C GLU A 35 -13.18 -18.89 5.99
N LYS A 36 -13.03 -19.77 5.02
CA LYS A 36 -11.81 -19.82 4.18
C LYS A 36 -11.78 -18.71 3.11
N ARG A 37 -12.96 -18.29 2.67
CA ARG A 37 -13.12 -17.28 1.65
C ARG A 37 -13.16 -15.88 2.28
N ILE A 38 -11.97 -15.35 2.55
CA ILE A 38 -11.78 -13.97 3.02
C ILE A 38 -10.64 -13.35 2.20
N GLY A 39 -10.83 -12.12 1.74
CA GLY A 39 -9.87 -11.28 1.03
C GLY A 39 -9.87 -9.87 1.58
N HIS A 40 -8.89 -9.05 1.20
CA HIS A 40 -8.79 -7.63 1.51
C HIS A 40 -8.86 -6.79 0.24
N THR A 41 -9.35 -5.56 0.32
CA THR A 41 -9.56 -4.64 -0.80
C THR A 41 -8.50 -3.54 -0.81
N GLY A 42 -7.27 -3.90 -0.93
CA GLY A 42 -6.11 -3.01 -0.88
C GLY A 42 -5.03 -3.59 0.01
N THR A 43 -3.80 -3.28 -0.28
CA THR A 43 -2.66 -3.74 0.51
C THR A 43 -2.13 -2.58 1.34
N LEU A 44 -1.95 -2.81 2.64
CA LEU A 44 -1.12 -1.99 3.50
C LEU A 44 0.19 -2.74 3.73
N ASP A 45 1.30 -2.01 3.64
CA ASP A 45 2.62 -2.56 3.90
C ASP A 45 2.77 -2.94 5.38
N PRO A 46 3.72 -3.82 5.73
CA PRO A 46 3.89 -4.27 7.11
C PRO A 46 4.08 -3.11 8.10
N LEU A 47 4.86 -2.11 7.74
CA LEU A 47 5.13 -0.93 8.56
C LEU A 47 3.90 -0.03 8.74
N ALA A 48 2.99 -0.01 7.76
CA ALA A 48 1.81 0.84 7.81
C ALA A 48 0.73 0.28 8.76
N SER A 49 0.00 1.17 9.41
CA SER A 49 -1.21 0.86 10.18
C SER A 49 -2.43 1.56 9.56
N GLY A 50 -3.64 1.15 9.95
CA GLY A 50 -4.87 1.80 9.56
C GLY A 50 -5.91 0.86 8.95
N VAL A 51 -6.92 1.46 8.31
CA VAL A 51 -8.11 0.75 7.86
C VAL A 51 -7.80 -0.21 6.72
N LEU A 52 -8.01 -1.48 6.95
CA LEU A 52 -7.94 -2.57 5.97
C LEU A 52 -9.33 -3.19 5.81
N PRO A 53 -10.07 -2.92 4.72
CA PRO A 53 -11.36 -3.55 4.50
C PRO A 53 -11.17 -5.02 4.13
N LEU A 54 -11.90 -5.90 4.81
CA LEU A 54 -11.98 -7.34 4.53
C LEU A 54 -13.35 -7.69 3.96
N CYS A 55 -13.35 -8.49 2.91
CA CYS A 55 -14.54 -9.12 2.35
C CYS A 55 -14.62 -10.58 2.81
N VAL A 56 -15.75 -10.99 3.41
CA VAL A 56 -15.96 -12.32 3.96
C VAL A 56 -17.03 -13.06 3.15
N GLY A 57 -16.77 -14.31 2.82
CA GLY A 57 -17.69 -15.17 2.08
C GLY A 57 -18.00 -14.65 0.68
N PRO A 58 -19.28 -14.62 0.24
CA PRO A 58 -19.68 -14.10 -1.08
C PRO A 58 -19.26 -12.65 -1.34
N ALA A 59 -19.11 -11.83 -0.28
CA ALA A 59 -18.69 -10.44 -0.39
C ALA A 59 -17.29 -10.26 -1.02
N THR A 60 -16.46 -11.31 -1.10
CA THR A 60 -15.19 -11.27 -1.83
C THR A 60 -15.33 -10.91 -3.32
N ARG A 61 -16.54 -11.00 -3.88
CA ARG A 61 -16.82 -10.53 -5.25
C ARG A 61 -16.86 -9.01 -5.37
N LEU A 62 -17.01 -8.31 -4.25
CA LEU A 62 -17.02 -6.84 -4.21
C LEU A 62 -15.61 -6.25 -4.30
N ASP A 63 -14.56 -7.07 -4.15
CA ASP A 63 -13.16 -6.61 -4.17
C ASP A 63 -12.85 -5.76 -5.41
N GLN A 64 -13.28 -6.18 -6.59
CA GLN A 64 -13.07 -5.45 -7.84
C GLN A 64 -13.68 -4.03 -7.86
N PHE A 65 -14.71 -3.79 -7.05
CA PHE A 65 -15.36 -2.49 -6.93
C PHE A 65 -14.76 -1.65 -5.80
N LEU A 66 -14.29 -2.30 -4.71
CA LEU A 66 -13.80 -1.62 -3.51
C LEU A 66 -12.31 -1.26 -3.59
N THR A 67 -11.52 -2.01 -4.35
CA THR A 67 -10.07 -1.76 -4.47
C THR A 67 -9.75 -0.42 -5.15
N GLY A 68 -10.60 0.03 -6.08
CA GLY A 68 -10.40 1.25 -6.87
C GLY A 68 -10.83 2.56 -6.19
N HIS A 69 -11.33 2.52 -4.94
CA HIS A 69 -11.73 3.73 -4.23
C HIS A 69 -10.54 4.60 -3.83
N ASP A 70 -10.83 5.90 -3.64
CA ASP A 70 -9.87 6.89 -3.14
C ASP A 70 -9.34 6.49 -1.75
N LYS A 71 -8.14 6.96 -1.43
CA LYS A 71 -7.44 6.64 -0.20
C LYS A 71 -6.81 7.90 0.38
N SER A 72 -6.76 7.97 1.71
CA SER A 72 -6.04 9.00 2.44
C SER A 72 -4.96 8.35 3.30
N TYR A 73 -3.82 9.01 3.40
CA TYR A 73 -2.68 8.54 4.19
C TYR A 73 -2.12 9.69 5.02
N VAL A 74 -1.68 9.37 6.23
CA VAL A 74 -0.78 10.23 6.99
C VAL A 74 0.63 9.64 6.84
N VAL A 75 1.57 10.46 6.39
CA VAL A 75 2.91 10.02 6.02
C VAL A 75 3.95 10.86 6.74
N SER A 76 4.98 10.23 7.29
CA SER A 76 6.18 10.90 7.77
C SER A 76 7.28 10.77 6.72
N VAL A 77 7.82 11.90 6.26
CA VAL A 77 8.91 11.93 5.29
C VAL A 77 10.19 12.31 6.00
N VAL A 78 11.25 11.51 5.84
CA VAL A 78 12.58 11.75 6.38
C VAL A 78 13.51 12.13 5.24
N PHE A 79 14.12 13.30 5.33
CA PHE A 79 15.08 13.78 4.34
C PHE A 79 16.50 13.34 4.66
N GLY A 80 17.40 13.38 3.69
CA GLY A 80 18.82 13.10 3.83
C GLY A 80 19.23 11.68 3.49
N ALA A 81 18.28 10.76 3.30
CA ALA A 81 18.57 9.39 2.87
C ALA A 81 17.52 8.89 1.88
N ALA A 82 17.93 8.00 0.99
CA ALA A 82 17.03 7.20 0.16
C ALA A 82 17.32 5.73 0.37
N THR A 83 16.28 4.92 0.40
CA THR A 83 16.35 3.47 0.56
C THR A 83 15.99 2.75 -0.74
N ASP A 84 16.34 1.49 -0.85
CA ASP A 84 16.04 0.65 -2.01
C ASP A 84 14.56 0.30 -2.15
N THR A 85 13.79 0.42 -1.06
CA THR A 85 12.35 0.17 -1.02
C THR A 85 11.50 1.44 -1.06
N ASP A 86 12.11 2.63 -1.01
CA ASP A 86 11.44 3.93 -0.85
C ASP A 86 10.66 4.07 0.48
N ASP A 87 10.95 3.23 1.48
CA ASP A 87 10.38 3.28 2.82
C ASP A 87 11.45 3.07 3.91
N CYS A 88 11.05 3.09 5.19
CA CYS A 88 11.99 2.97 6.31
C CYS A 88 12.48 1.54 6.58
N ASP A 89 11.92 0.52 5.92
CA ASP A 89 12.33 -0.88 6.09
C ASP A 89 13.49 -1.26 5.13
N GLY A 90 13.78 -0.42 4.12
CA GLY A 90 14.82 -0.66 3.12
C GLY A 90 16.23 -0.33 3.59
N GLU A 91 17.22 -0.83 2.82
CA GLU A 91 18.61 -0.47 3.01
C GLU A 91 18.91 0.92 2.43
N VAL A 92 19.68 1.72 3.15
CA VAL A 92 20.09 3.06 2.67
C VAL A 92 21.06 2.91 1.49
N ILE A 93 20.60 3.35 0.31
CA ILE A 93 21.39 3.29 -0.94
C ILE A 93 22.02 4.63 -1.31
N ARG A 94 21.54 5.72 -0.74
CA ARG A 94 22.07 7.06 -0.99
C ARG A 94 21.81 7.97 0.20
N THR A 95 22.77 8.80 0.53
CA THR A 95 22.65 9.90 1.49
C THR A 95 22.93 11.24 0.82
N GLY A 96 22.42 12.32 1.38
CA GLY A 96 22.64 13.67 0.90
C GLY A 96 22.48 14.70 2.02
N VAL A 97 23.06 15.87 1.79
CA VAL A 97 22.86 17.01 2.69
C VAL A 97 21.43 17.50 2.52
N VAL A 98 20.75 17.74 3.65
CA VAL A 98 19.41 18.35 3.65
C VAL A 98 19.60 19.86 3.59
N PRO A 99 19.10 20.55 2.57
CA PRO A 99 19.17 22.00 2.52
C PRO A 99 18.32 22.66 3.64
N ASP A 100 18.79 23.80 4.15
CA ASP A 100 18.09 24.48 5.26
C ASP A 100 16.67 24.93 4.89
N GLU A 101 16.41 25.17 3.60
CA GLU A 101 15.10 25.56 3.09
C GLU A 101 14.01 24.52 3.36
N VAL A 102 14.39 23.25 3.52
CA VAL A 102 13.45 22.15 3.83
C VAL A 102 12.78 22.36 5.19
N PHE A 103 13.47 23.07 6.11
CA PHE A 103 12.95 23.37 7.45
C PHE A 103 12.08 24.63 7.48
N ASP A 104 11.96 25.35 6.36
CA ASP A 104 11.04 26.49 6.24
C ASP A 104 9.60 25.97 6.02
N PRO A 105 8.65 26.28 6.92
CA PRO A 105 7.25 25.87 6.78
C PRO A 105 6.60 26.35 5.49
N PHE A 106 7.00 27.50 4.97
CA PHE A 106 6.49 28.01 3.69
C PHE A 106 6.96 27.15 2.52
N PHE A 107 8.25 26.83 2.48
CA PHE A 107 8.81 25.92 1.46
C PHE A 107 8.10 24.56 1.52
N ALA A 108 7.94 23.98 2.72
CA ALA A 108 7.28 22.71 2.92
C ALA A 108 5.83 22.73 2.41
N SER A 109 5.07 23.80 2.72
CA SER A 109 3.69 23.98 2.25
C SER A 109 3.60 24.09 0.74
N VAL A 110 4.50 24.83 0.10
CA VAL A 110 4.56 24.97 -1.36
C VAL A 110 4.89 23.63 -2.02
N PHE A 111 5.86 22.89 -1.45
CA PHE A 111 6.23 21.57 -1.95
C PHE A 111 5.06 20.58 -1.87
N VAL A 112 4.40 20.49 -0.72
CA VAL A 112 3.24 19.59 -0.50
C VAL A 112 2.07 20.00 -1.41
N GLY A 113 1.78 21.30 -1.53
CA GLY A 113 0.76 21.81 -2.45
C GLY A 113 1.04 21.43 -3.91
N GLY A 114 2.31 21.37 -4.30
CA GLY A 114 2.74 20.96 -5.64
C GLY A 114 2.50 19.48 -5.97
N LEU A 115 2.18 18.65 -4.97
CA LEU A 115 1.82 17.24 -5.18
C LEU A 115 0.38 17.07 -5.69
N VAL A 116 -0.47 18.10 -5.50
CA VAL A 116 -1.90 18.03 -5.89
C VAL A 116 -2.05 18.06 -7.40
N GLY A 117 -2.92 17.21 -7.92
CA GLY A 117 -3.25 17.12 -9.33
C GLY A 117 -2.89 15.78 -9.96
N LYS A 118 -2.93 15.76 -11.29
CA LYS A 118 -2.65 14.56 -12.10
C LYS A 118 -1.18 14.47 -12.42
N SER A 119 -0.63 13.29 -12.22
CA SER A 119 0.77 13.01 -12.53
C SER A 119 0.98 11.55 -12.95
N LYS A 120 2.17 11.25 -13.48
CA LYS A 120 2.59 9.88 -13.76
C LYS A 120 3.51 9.39 -12.64
N GLN A 121 3.11 8.32 -12.00
CA GLN A 121 3.93 7.63 -11.00
C GLN A 121 4.59 6.41 -11.62
N LEU A 122 5.92 6.32 -11.53
CA LEU A 122 6.62 5.05 -11.73
C LEU A 122 6.45 4.23 -10.45
N PRO A 123 5.79 3.07 -10.50
CA PRO A 123 5.61 2.26 -9.30
C PRO A 123 6.95 1.76 -8.76
N PRO A 124 7.12 1.63 -7.43
CA PRO A 124 8.33 1.07 -6.86
C PRO A 124 8.49 -0.40 -7.26
N VAL A 125 9.76 -0.82 -7.38
CA VAL A 125 10.11 -2.20 -7.75
C VAL A 125 9.58 -3.19 -6.71
N TYR A 126 9.59 -2.82 -5.43
CA TYR A 126 9.03 -3.62 -4.33
C TYR A 126 7.52 -3.45 -4.18
N SER A 127 6.77 -3.59 -5.27
CA SER A 127 5.31 -3.47 -5.28
C SER A 127 4.60 -4.80 -5.51
N ALA A 128 3.31 -4.84 -5.18
CA ALA A 128 2.43 -5.99 -5.43
C ALA A 128 1.95 -6.10 -6.90
N ILE A 129 2.40 -5.21 -7.77
CA ILE A 129 2.04 -5.17 -9.19
C ILE A 129 2.51 -6.45 -9.88
N LYS A 130 1.65 -7.03 -10.71
CA LYS A 130 1.96 -8.24 -11.47
C LYS A 130 2.27 -7.90 -12.92
N VAL A 131 3.41 -8.38 -13.42
CA VAL A 131 3.79 -8.34 -14.83
C VAL A 131 4.03 -9.78 -15.27
N GLY A 132 3.34 -10.23 -16.32
CA GLY A 132 3.44 -11.60 -16.79
C GLY A 132 3.11 -12.67 -15.74
N GLY A 133 2.19 -12.36 -14.79
CA GLY A 133 1.79 -13.27 -13.71
C GLY A 133 2.71 -13.28 -12.47
N THR A 134 3.87 -12.62 -12.51
CA THR A 134 4.83 -12.52 -11.40
C THR A 134 4.68 -11.17 -10.72
N LYS A 135 4.65 -11.13 -9.37
CA LYS A 135 4.68 -9.87 -8.64
C LYS A 135 6.06 -9.22 -8.74
N ALA A 136 6.09 -7.89 -8.88
CA ALA A 136 7.34 -7.13 -8.96
C ALA A 136 8.24 -7.36 -7.74
N CYS A 137 7.68 -7.32 -6.52
CA CYS A 137 8.42 -7.60 -5.29
C CYS A 137 9.02 -9.02 -5.23
N ASP A 138 8.33 -10.03 -5.76
CA ASP A 138 8.83 -11.42 -5.78
C ASP A 138 9.98 -11.59 -6.79
N ALA A 139 9.94 -10.84 -7.88
CA ALA A 139 11.02 -10.82 -8.86
C ALA A 139 12.24 -10.06 -8.33
N ALA A 140 12.03 -8.90 -7.70
CA ALA A 140 13.09 -8.09 -7.11
C ALA A 140 13.88 -8.87 -6.06
N ARG A 141 13.19 -9.57 -5.15
CA ARG A 141 13.84 -10.47 -4.16
C ARG A 141 14.68 -11.58 -4.77
N LYS A 142 14.42 -11.92 -6.03
CA LYS A 142 15.20 -12.92 -6.82
C LYS A 142 16.24 -12.26 -7.71
N GLY A 143 16.51 -10.96 -7.54
CA GLY A 143 17.48 -10.20 -8.35
C GLY A 143 17.03 -9.98 -9.81
N ARG A 144 15.73 -10.12 -10.11
CA ARG A 144 15.18 -9.89 -11.46
C ARG A 144 14.61 -8.50 -11.56
N VAL A 145 15.09 -7.73 -12.53
CA VAL A 145 14.51 -6.43 -12.86
C VAL A 145 13.25 -6.65 -13.70
N ILE A 146 12.13 -6.09 -13.28
CA ILE A 146 10.90 -6.01 -14.08
C ILE A 146 10.72 -4.54 -14.46
N ASP A 147 10.59 -4.30 -15.75
CA ASP A 147 10.24 -2.96 -16.25
C ASP A 147 8.77 -2.66 -15.92
N LEU A 148 8.55 -1.63 -15.12
CA LEU A 148 7.23 -1.18 -14.69
C LEU A 148 6.84 0.07 -15.47
N ALA A 149 5.71 0.01 -16.15
CA ALA A 149 5.18 1.16 -16.86
C ALA A 149 4.67 2.22 -15.87
N PRO A 150 4.91 3.52 -16.12
CA PRO A 150 4.27 4.59 -15.37
C PRO A 150 2.75 4.50 -15.44
N ARG A 151 2.09 4.79 -14.32
CA ARG A 151 0.63 4.85 -14.21
C ARG A 151 0.16 6.26 -13.91
N ASP A 152 -1.02 6.62 -14.41
CA ASP A 152 -1.64 7.88 -14.06
C ASP A 152 -2.17 7.80 -12.63
N ILE A 153 -1.89 8.84 -11.84
CA ILE A 153 -2.40 9.03 -10.48
C ILE A 153 -2.98 10.43 -10.37
N GLU A 154 -3.88 10.62 -9.42
CA GLU A 154 -4.44 11.92 -9.07
C GLU A 154 -4.40 12.10 -7.56
N VAL A 155 -3.77 13.16 -7.10
CA VAL A 155 -3.76 13.59 -5.69
C VAL A 155 -4.79 14.70 -5.55
N TYR A 156 -5.84 14.46 -4.77
CA TYR A 156 -6.94 15.43 -4.61
C TYR A 156 -6.62 16.50 -3.59
N SER A 157 -5.92 16.15 -2.52
CA SER A 157 -5.44 17.07 -1.49
C SER A 157 -4.14 16.58 -0.87
N ALA A 158 -3.32 17.51 -0.42
CA ALA A 158 -2.13 17.26 0.36
C ALA A 158 -1.94 18.41 1.36
N GLU A 159 -1.74 18.09 2.62
CA GLU A 159 -1.64 19.04 3.73
C GLU A 159 -0.47 18.66 4.65
N LEU A 160 0.13 19.65 5.33
CA LEU A 160 1.16 19.49 6.35
C LEU A 160 0.52 19.44 7.72
#